data_06293107f725178548ea3954b62e4424
#
_entry.id   06293107f725178548ea3954b62e4424
#
_cell.length_a   1.000
_cell.length_b   1.000
_cell.length_c   1.000
_cell.angle_alpha   90.00
_cell.angle_beta   90.00
_cell.angle_gamma   90.00
#
_symmetry.space_group_name_H-M   'P 1'
#
loop_
_entity.id
_entity.type
_entity.pdbx_description
1 polymer ?
#
loop_
_entity_poly.entity_id
_entity_poly.type
_entity_poly.pdbx_seq_one_letter_code
_entity_poly.pdbx_strand_id
1 'polypeptide(L)'
;MKQEIKMIDNKEVDSLYNDIKLLVEESRNRVYKTVNTEMINLYWNIGKIIVVMQDDNKKSKYGDYLIKDLSIRSTNKFGKGFSIPNLKRMRQFYNCFPIGSTLLN
;
A
#
# COMPACT_ATOMS: atom_id res chain seq x y z
N MET A 1 34.49 34.36 -3.54
CA MET A 1 33.59 33.19 -3.59
C MET A 1 32.23 33.46 -3.00
N LYS A 2 32.13 33.91 -1.78
CA LYS A 2 30.82 34.25 -1.21
C LYS A 2 30.10 35.35 -1.96
N GLN A 3 30.83 36.29 -2.54
CA GLN A 3 30.27 37.38 -3.33
C GLN A 3 29.68 36.87 -4.65
N GLU A 4 30.31 35.88 -5.26
CA GLU A 4 29.80 35.26 -6.47
C GLU A 4 28.47 34.54 -6.22
N ILE A 5 28.38 33.86 -5.09
CA ILE A 5 27.15 33.21 -4.69
C ILE A 5 26.02 34.23 -4.46
N LYS A 6 26.36 35.40 -3.89
CA LYS A 6 25.39 36.46 -3.67
C LYS A 6 24.93 37.13 -4.99
N MET A 7 25.69 36.99 -6.04
CA MET A 7 25.35 37.53 -7.36
C MET A 7 24.30 36.64 -8.05
N ILE A 8 24.15 35.42 -7.63
CA ILE A 8 23.10 34.55 -8.12
C ILE A 8 21.79 34.96 -7.46
N ASP A 9 20.76 35.21 -8.26
CA ASP A 9 19.46 35.60 -7.77
C ASP A 9 18.85 34.43 -7.01
N ASN A 10 18.70 34.59 -5.72
CA ASN A 10 18.12 33.56 -4.87
C ASN A 10 16.68 33.20 -5.27
N LYS A 11 15.94 34.19 -5.77
CA LYS A 11 14.58 33.95 -6.24
C LYS A 11 14.56 33.06 -7.47
N GLU A 12 15.53 33.28 -8.36
CA GLU A 12 15.69 32.43 -9.55
C GLU A 12 16.05 31.01 -9.16
N VAL A 13 16.99 30.84 -8.24
CA VAL A 13 17.39 29.54 -7.75
C VAL A 13 16.22 28.85 -7.04
N ASP A 14 15.46 29.59 -6.22
CA ASP A 14 14.30 29.05 -5.53
C ASP A 14 13.23 28.56 -6.52
N SER A 15 13.00 29.33 -7.58
CA SER A 15 12.06 28.96 -8.63
C SER A 15 12.48 27.65 -9.32
N LEU A 16 13.75 27.56 -9.69
CA LEU A 16 14.28 26.34 -10.32
C LEU A 16 14.19 25.15 -9.38
N TYR A 17 14.52 25.35 -8.11
CA TYR A 17 14.40 24.30 -7.11
C TYR A 17 12.96 23.80 -6.98
N ASN A 18 12.00 24.72 -6.92
CA ASN A 18 10.60 24.35 -6.82
C ASN A 18 10.13 23.56 -8.04
N ASP A 19 10.58 23.93 -9.23
CA ASP A 19 10.25 23.20 -10.46
C ASP A 19 10.80 21.77 -10.40
N ILE A 20 12.06 21.63 -9.97
CA ILE A 20 12.69 20.31 -9.81
C ILE A 20 11.96 19.49 -8.77
N LYS A 21 11.61 20.11 -7.65
CA LYS A 21 10.89 19.45 -6.57
C LYS A 21 9.56 18.89 -7.06
N LEU A 22 8.79 19.67 -7.81
CA LEU A 22 7.54 19.23 -8.38
C LEU A 22 7.73 18.05 -9.31
N LEU A 23 8.73 18.09 -10.18
CA LEU A 23 9.01 16.99 -11.11
C LEU A 23 9.35 15.70 -10.36
N VAL A 24 10.19 15.82 -9.32
CA VAL A 24 10.57 14.66 -8.51
C VAL A 24 9.36 14.08 -7.78
N GLU A 25 8.56 14.94 -7.16
CA GLU A 25 7.39 14.50 -6.42
C GLU A 25 6.36 13.84 -7.33
N GLU A 26 6.09 14.43 -8.49
CA GLU A 26 5.17 13.84 -9.47
C GLU A 26 5.67 12.48 -9.96
N SER A 27 6.96 12.37 -10.26
CA SER A 27 7.56 11.12 -10.71
C SER A 27 7.42 10.03 -9.64
N ARG A 28 7.74 10.36 -8.39
CA ARG A 28 7.62 9.42 -7.28
C ARG A 28 6.17 9.00 -7.05
N ASN A 29 5.25 9.93 -7.11
CA ASN A 29 3.83 9.63 -6.92
C ASN A 29 3.30 8.69 -8.01
N ARG A 30 3.75 8.85 -9.25
CA ARG A 30 3.38 7.94 -10.33
C ARG A 30 3.89 6.53 -10.08
N VAL A 31 5.15 6.40 -9.65
CA VAL A 31 5.74 5.10 -9.34
C VAL A 31 5.01 4.44 -8.19
N TYR A 32 4.81 5.16 -7.08
CA TYR A 32 4.10 4.64 -5.93
C TYR A 32 2.65 4.26 -6.27
N LYS A 33 1.98 5.08 -7.04
CA LYS A 33 0.60 4.80 -7.45
C LYS A 33 0.52 3.50 -8.24
N THR A 34 1.44 3.26 -9.18
CA THR A 34 1.45 2.04 -9.97
C THR A 34 1.69 0.81 -9.08
N VAL A 35 2.73 0.86 -8.24
CA VAL A 35 3.05 -0.24 -7.33
C VAL A 35 1.91 -0.46 -6.34
N ASN A 36 1.37 0.62 -5.78
CA ASN A 36 0.29 0.54 -4.80
C ASN A 36 -0.99 -0.02 -5.40
N THR A 37 -1.29 0.26 -6.67
CA THR A 37 -2.47 -0.28 -7.34
C THR A 37 -2.44 -1.80 -7.37
N GLU A 38 -1.29 -2.37 -7.75
CA GLU A 38 -1.12 -3.83 -7.75
C GLU A 38 -1.24 -4.42 -6.35
N MET A 39 -0.59 -3.79 -5.37
CA MET A 39 -0.63 -4.24 -3.98
C MET A 39 -2.02 -4.08 -3.37
N ILE A 40 -2.71 -2.98 -3.67
CA ILE A 40 -4.07 -2.73 -3.18
C ILE A 40 -5.02 -3.80 -3.73
N ASN A 41 -4.91 -4.12 -5.01
CA ASN A 41 -5.69 -5.19 -5.62
C ASN A 41 -5.45 -6.52 -4.93
N LEU A 42 -4.19 -6.86 -4.73
CA LEU A 42 -3.82 -8.12 -4.08
C LEU A 42 -4.36 -8.19 -2.67
N TYR A 43 -4.13 -7.16 -1.87
CA TYR A 43 -4.54 -7.12 -0.46
C TYR A 43 -6.07 -7.17 -0.33
N TRP A 44 -6.77 -6.42 -1.18
CA TRP A 44 -8.22 -6.40 -1.18
C TRP A 44 -8.79 -7.79 -1.50
N ASN A 45 -8.23 -8.45 -2.51
CA ASN A 45 -8.67 -9.79 -2.90
C ASN A 45 -8.38 -10.83 -1.83
N ILE A 46 -7.22 -10.76 -1.20
CA ILE A 46 -6.89 -11.65 -0.07
C ILE A 46 -7.86 -11.40 1.09
N GLY A 47 -8.11 -10.14 1.42
CA GLY A 47 -9.07 -9.78 2.46
C GLY A 47 -10.47 -10.30 2.16
N LYS A 48 -10.90 -10.19 0.92
CA LYS A 48 -12.20 -10.73 0.47
C LYS A 48 -12.29 -12.25 0.68
N ILE A 49 -11.26 -12.97 0.30
CA ILE A 49 -11.22 -14.42 0.49
C ILE A 49 -11.36 -14.77 1.97
N ILE A 50 -10.63 -14.07 2.83
CA ILE A 50 -10.70 -14.32 4.28
C ILE A 50 -12.10 -14.05 4.82
N VAL A 51 -12.69 -12.91 4.44
CA VAL A 51 -14.01 -12.53 4.94
C VAL A 51 -15.09 -13.53 4.47
N VAL A 52 -15.06 -13.90 3.20
CA VAL A 52 -16.02 -14.86 2.65
C VAL A 52 -15.94 -16.20 3.37
N MET A 53 -14.72 -16.68 3.60
CA MET A 53 -14.53 -17.96 4.31
C MET A 53 -14.96 -17.87 5.77
N GLN A 54 -14.74 -16.74 6.43
CA GLN A 54 -15.17 -16.54 7.81
C GLN A 54 -16.70 -16.45 7.93
N ASP A 55 -17.34 -15.80 6.98
CA ASP A 55 -18.80 -15.68 6.98
C ASP A 55 -19.48 -17.04 6.75
N ASP A 56 -18.88 -17.89 5.92
CA ASP A 56 -19.37 -19.25 5.70
C ASP A 56 -19.27 -20.10 6.97
N ASN A 57 -18.30 -19.79 7.84
CA ASN A 57 -18.06 -20.49 9.11
C ASN A 57 -18.10 -19.51 10.27
N LYS A 58 -19.27 -19.26 10.81
CA LYS A 58 -19.52 -18.21 11.82
C LYS A 58 -18.92 -18.49 13.21
N LYS A 59 -18.02 -19.45 13.35
CA LYS A 59 -17.37 -19.73 14.63
C LYS A 59 -16.17 -18.79 14.80
N SER A 60 -16.11 -18.08 15.93
CA SER A 60 -15.05 -17.13 16.20
C SER A 60 -13.65 -17.73 16.17
N LYS A 61 -13.52 -18.98 16.62
CA LYS A 61 -12.23 -19.69 16.59
C LYS A 61 -11.77 -20.04 15.18
N TYR A 62 -12.69 -20.23 14.25
CA TYR A 62 -12.35 -20.59 12.89
C TYR A 62 -11.56 -19.48 12.20
N GLY A 63 -11.96 -18.23 12.41
CA GLY A 63 -11.25 -17.10 11.83
C GLY A 63 -9.80 -17.03 12.27
N ASP A 64 -9.54 -17.29 13.55
CA ASP A 64 -8.17 -17.28 14.08
C ASP A 64 -7.34 -18.42 13.51
N TYR A 65 -7.90 -19.62 13.39
CA TYR A 65 -7.20 -20.74 12.76
C TYR A 65 -6.93 -20.49 11.30
N LEU A 66 -7.92 -19.95 10.58
CA LEU A 66 -7.77 -19.65 9.16
C LEU A 66 -6.61 -18.69 8.92
N ILE A 67 -6.57 -17.59 9.64
CA ILE A 67 -5.52 -16.58 9.49
C ILE A 67 -4.15 -17.16 9.86
N LYS A 68 -4.08 -17.91 10.94
CA LYS A 68 -2.84 -18.53 11.39
C LYS A 68 -2.29 -19.50 10.33
N ASP A 69 -3.14 -20.39 9.83
CA ASP A 69 -2.74 -21.37 8.83
C ASP A 69 -2.36 -20.72 7.51
N LEU A 70 -3.14 -19.73 7.06
CA LEU A 70 -2.82 -18.97 5.86
C LEU A 70 -1.49 -18.23 6.00
N SER A 71 -1.22 -17.67 7.18
CA SER A 71 0.05 -16.99 7.44
C SER A 71 1.23 -17.94 7.29
N ILE A 72 1.12 -19.13 7.88
CA ILE A 72 2.19 -20.13 7.82
C ILE A 72 2.44 -20.57 6.37
N ARG A 73 1.39 -20.94 5.67
CA ARG A 73 1.49 -21.42 4.29
C ARG A 73 2.00 -20.34 3.33
N SER A 74 1.45 -19.14 3.44
CA SER A 74 1.83 -18.03 2.56
C SER A 74 3.24 -17.56 2.83
N THR A 75 3.65 -17.50 4.08
CA THR A 75 5.03 -17.14 4.44
C THR A 75 6.02 -18.16 3.91
N ASN A 76 5.70 -19.44 4.01
CA ASN A 76 6.56 -20.49 3.50
C ASN A 76 6.71 -20.45 1.98
N LYS A 77 5.64 -20.08 1.28
CA LYS A 77 5.64 -20.07 -0.20
C LYS A 77 6.17 -18.77 -0.77
N PHE A 78 5.75 -17.64 -0.20
CA PHE A 78 5.97 -16.32 -0.81
C PHE A 78 6.94 -15.44 -0.02
N GLY A 79 7.26 -15.80 1.22
CA GLY A 79 8.15 -15.02 2.07
C GLY A 79 7.41 -13.96 2.87
N LYS A 80 8.09 -12.85 3.12
CA LYS A 80 7.58 -11.79 3.99
C LYS A 80 6.33 -11.14 3.43
N GLY A 81 5.51 -10.57 4.30
CA GLY A 81 4.32 -9.83 3.93
C GLY A 81 3.01 -10.54 4.28
N PHE A 82 3.07 -11.80 4.72
CA PHE A 82 1.89 -12.60 5.02
C PHE A 82 1.80 -12.97 6.50
N SER A 83 2.28 -12.08 7.36
CA SER A 83 2.15 -12.25 8.81
C SER A 83 0.69 -12.17 9.24
N ILE A 84 0.41 -12.71 10.42
CA ILE A 84 -0.94 -12.63 10.99
C ILE A 84 -1.45 -11.19 11.05
N PRO A 85 -0.66 -10.21 11.57
CA PRO A 85 -1.14 -8.82 11.54
C PRO A 85 -1.41 -8.29 10.14
N ASN A 86 -0.59 -8.64 9.17
CA ASN A 86 -0.81 -8.18 7.79
C ASN A 86 -2.07 -8.78 7.18
N LEU A 87 -2.32 -10.06 7.39
CA LEU A 87 -3.56 -10.70 6.93
C LEU A 87 -4.79 -10.07 7.58
N LYS A 88 -4.71 -9.74 8.86
CA LYS A 88 -5.79 -9.03 9.56
C LYS A 88 -6.03 -7.63 8.97
N ARG A 89 -4.95 -6.94 8.58
CA ARG A 89 -5.08 -5.63 7.91
C ARG A 89 -5.72 -5.76 6.55
N MET A 90 -5.41 -6.80 5.79
CA MET A 90 -6.05 -7.06 4.50
C MET A 90 -7.54 -7.33 4.67
N ARG A 91 -7.91 -8.12 5.68
CA ARG A 91 -9.30 -8.37 6.04
C ARG A 91 -10.02 -7.08 6.38
N GLN A 92 -9.41 -6.25 7.22
CA GLN A 92 -9.98 -4.97 7.61
C GLN A 92 -10.13 -4.05 6.40
N PHE A 93 -9.15 -4.04 5.53
CA PHE A 93 -9.20 -3.24 4.31
C PHE A 93 -10.41 -3.60 3.45
N TYR A 94 -10.64 -4.89 3.22
CA TYR A 94 -11.83 -5.33 2.49
C TYR A 94 -13.11 -4.92 3.21
N ASN A 95 -13.18 -5.07 4.54
CA ASN A 95 -14.35 -4.69 5.30
C ASN A 95 -14.66 -3.20 5.22
N CYS A 96 -13.63 -2.37 5.15
CA CYS A 96 -13.80 -0.91 5.01
C CYS A 96 -14.22 -0.51 3.59
N PHE A 97 -13.82 -1.28 2.59
CA PHE A 97 -14.08 -0.96 1.19
C PHE A 97 -14.59 -2.19 0.43
N PRO A 98 -15.81 -2.66 0.76
CA PRO A 98 -16.31 -3.91 0.17
C PRO A 98 -16.54 -3.83 -1.34
N ILE A 99 -16.58 -2.63 -1.92
CA ILE A 99 -16.65 -2.43 -3.37
C ILE A 99 -15.30 -1.87 -3.84
N GLY A 100 -14.22 -2.63 -3.56
CA GLY A 100 -12.86 -2.20 -3.80
C GLY A 100 -12.51 -1.96 -5.26
N SER A 101 -13.20 -2.62 -6.18
CA SER A 101 -12.97 -2.42 -7.61
C SER A 101 -13.23 -0.98 -8.05
N THR A 102 -14.07 -0.24 -7.35
CA THR A 102 -14.35 1.15 -7.67
C THR A 102 -13.22 2.09 -7.25
N LEU A 103 -12.39 1.66 -6.31
CA LEU A 103 -11.25 2.46 -5.85
C LEU A 103 -10.13 2.52 -6.88
N LEU A 104 -10.09 1.56 -7.79
CA LEU A 104 -8.99 1.36 -8.73
C LEU A 104 -9.29 1.92 -10.11
N ASN A 105 -10.50 2.35 -10.31
CA ASN A 105 -10.94 3.02 -11.52
C ASN A 105 -10.93 4.54 -11.34
#